data_768d2ea4ac50afd0d40247218141329d
#
_entry.id   768d2ea4ac50afd0d40247218141329d
#
_cell.length_a   1.000
_cell.length_b   1.000
_cell.length_c   1.000
_cell.angle_alpha   90.00
_cell.angle_beta   90.00
_cell.angle_gamma   90.00
#
_symmetry.space_group_name_H-M   'P 1'
#
loop_
_entity.id
_entity.type
_entity.pdbx_description
1 polymer ?
#
loop_
_entity_poly.entity_id
_entity_poly.type
_entity_poly.pdbx_seq_one_letter_code
_entity_poly.pdbx_strand_id
1 'polypeptide(L)'
;MTWITMLWPMVAGACLTMALIHLRIGSRRRPGAAHLLFSLNAVAVAVFSYFELAVMRADSPAQYLAQLRWSDFAEVALIVSLTAFVWVFFGTGRKWLAVLAPGLSCVALSADLLPPAKMTYLQMTGIRKIQTFGGATYTVAEGVPSPWNALFYWATFCYWCSS
;
A
#
# COMPACT_ATOMS: atom_id res chain seq x y z
N MET A 1 -5.85 -25.40 -0.32
CA MET A 1 -5.97 -23.93 -0.09
C MET A 1 -5.12 -23.58 1.11
N THR A 2 -4.24 -22.62 1.01
CA THR A 2 -3.35 -22.24 2.10
C THR A 2 -3.95 -21.07 2.88
N TRP A 3 -3.62 -20.92 4.17
CA TRP A 3 -4.14 -19.84 5.01
C TRP A 3 -3.85 -18.44 4.43
N ILE A 4 -2.70 -18.26 3.77
CA ILE A 4 -2.33 -16.99 3.10
C ILE A 4 -3.34 -16.66 1.99
N THR A 5 -3.74 -17.66 1.18
CA THR A 5 -4.67 -17.43 0.08
C THR A 5 -6.10 -17.13 0.53
N MET A 6 -6.41 -17.38 1.82
CA MET A 6 -7.69 -17.03 2.42
C MET A 6 -7.64 -15.67 3.12
N LEU A 7 -6.52 -15.36 3.79
CA LEU A 7 -6.38 -14.13 4.59
C LEU A 7 -6.57 -12.86 3.74
N TRP A 8 -5.86 -12.75 2.62
CA TRP A 8 -5.90 -11.55 1.78
C TRP A 8 -7.29 -11.24 1.20
N PRO A 9 -8.03 -12.22 0.63
CA PRO A 9 -9.40 -11.99 0.19
C PRO A 9 -10.36 -11.65 1.34
N MET A 10 -10.16 -12.22 2.53
CA MET A 10 -10.97 -11.87 3.71
C MET A 10 -10.74 -10.41 4.14
N VAL A 11 -9.48 -9.97 4.20
CA VAL A 11 -9.14 -8.57 4.49
C VAL A 11 -9.75 -7.65 3.44
N ALA A 12 -9.56 -7.96 2.16
CA ALA A 12 -10.14 -7.18 1.06
C ALA A 12 -11.68 -7.09 1.16
N GLY A 13 -12.35 -8.21 1.43
CA GLY A 13 -13.81 -8.25 1.58
C GLY A 13 -14.31 -7.43 2.77
N ALA A 14 -13.65 -7.54 3.92
CA ALA A 14 -13.95 -6.74 5.10
C ALA A 14 -13.77 -5.24 4.82
N CYS A 15 -12.65 -4.85 4.19
CA CYS A 15 -12.36 -3.47 3.83
C CYS A 15 -13.39 -2.91 2.83
N LEU A 16 -13.78 -3.67 1.81
CA LEU A 16 -14.82 -3.25 0.86
C LEU A 16 -16.18 -3.06 1.54
N THR A 17 -16.54 -3.94 2.47
CA THR A 17 -17.78 -3.80 3.24
C THR A 17 -17.76 -2.52 4.07
N MET A 18 -16.66 -2.25 4.79
CA MET A 18 -16.49 -1.01 5.55
C MET A 18 -16.49 0.22 4.64
N ALA A 19 -15.86 0.14 3.48
CA ALA A 19 -15.87 1.22 2.50
C ALA A 19 -17.29 1.59 2.06
N LEU A 20 -18.11 0.60 1.72
CA LEU A 20 -19.50 0.82 1.32
C LEU A 20 -20.36 1.44 2.42
N ILE A 21 -20.20 0.97 3.67
CA ILE A 21 -20.91 1.52 4.83
C ILE A 21 -20.54 3.00 5.02
N HIS A 22 -19.24 3.30 5.05
CA HIS A 22 -18.76 4.67 5.27
C HIS A 22 -19.05 5.60 4.09
N LEU A 23 -19.00 5.12 2.86
CA LEU A 23 -19.43 5.85 1.68
C LEU A 23 -20.89 6.27 1.78
N ARG A 24 -21.76 5.35 2.20
CA ARG A 24 -23.20 5.61 2.35
C ARG A 24 -23.50 6.60 3.48
N ILE A 25 -22.76 6.54 4.58
CA ILE A 25 -22.87 7.50 5.69
C ILE A 25 -22.36 8.87 5.25
N GLY A 26 -21.18 8.93 4.64
CA GLY A 26 -20.53 10.17 4.22
C GLY A 26 -21.32 10.93 3.14
N SER A 27 -22.00 10.22 2.23
CA SER A 27 -22.83 10.84 1.20
C SER A 27 -24.13 11.47 1.74
N ARG A 28 -24.58 11.04 2.92
CA ARG A 28 -25.86 11.51 3.52
C ARG A 28 -25.69 12.55 4.62
N ARG A 29 -24.50 12.67 5.20
CA ARG A 29 -24.23 13.57 6.35
C ARG A 29 -23.31 14.72 5.95
N ARG A 30 -23.56 15.92 6.51
CA ARG A 30 -22.63 17.07 6.46
C ARG A 30 -22.17 17.37 7.88
N PRO A 31 -20.86 17.36 8.21
CA PRO A 31 -19.70 17.11 7.34
C PRO A 31 -19.41 15.61 7.16
N GLY A 32 -19.45 15.10 5.94
CA GLY A 32 -19.21 13.69 5.61
C GLY A 32 -17.76 13.38 5.23
N ALA A 33 -16.87 14.37 5.20
CA ALA A 33 -15.52 14.24 4.66
C ALA A 33 -14.70 13.12 5.32
N ALA A 34 -14.74 12.98 6.65
CA ALA A 34 -14.03 11.92 7.36
C ALA A 34 -14.50 10.52 6.94
N HIS A 35 -15.81 10.32 6.78
CA HIS A 35 -16.36 9.04 6.31
C HIS A 35 -15.96 8.73 4.86
N LEU A 36 -15.93 9.74 3.99
CA LEU A 36 -15.49 9.57 2.60
C LEU A 36 -14.01 9.23 2.52
N LEU A 37 -13.16 9.90 3.29
CA LEU A 37 -11.74 9.60 3.37
C LEU A 37 -11.47 8.21 3.95
N PHE A 38 -12.21 7.80 4.98
CA PHE A 38 -12.14 6.45 5.52
C PHE A 38 -12.56 5.41 4.47
N SER A 39 -13.63 5.67 3.72
CA SER A 39 -14.07 4.81 2.62
C SER A 39 -12.98 4.67 1.55
N LEU A 40 -12.36 5.77 1.14
CA LEU A 40 -11.26 5.77 0.18
C LEU A 40 -10.07 4.95 0.70
N ASN A 41 -9.70 5.14 1.98
CA ASN A 41 -8.64 4.38 2.61
C ASN A 41 -8.95 2.87 2.63
N ALA A 42 -10.16 2.49 3.00
CA ALA A 42 -10.58 1.09 3.01
C ALA A 42 -10.57 0.46 1.61
N VAL A 43 -10.94 1.20 0.55
CA VAL A 43 -10.78 0.75 -0.85
C VAL A 43 -9.30 0.57 -1.18
N ALA A 44 -8.44 1.51 -0.81
CA ALA A 44 -7.00 1.41 -1.07
C ALA A 44 -6.39 0.17 -0.40
N VAL A 45 -6.78 -0.15 0.86
CA VAL A 45 -6.36 -1.39 1.54
C VAL A 45 -6.83 -2.63 0.79
N ALA A 46 -8.06 -2.64 0.29
CA ALA A 46 -8.58 -3.79 -0.46
C ALA A 46 -7.81 -4.00 -1.77
N VAL A 47 -7.52 -2.93 -2.50
CA VAL A 47 -6.72 -2.97 -3.73
C VAL A 47 -5.28 -3.40 -3.44
N PHE A 48 -4.66 -2.86 -2.40
CA PHE A 48 -3.33 -3.27 -1.94
C PHE A 48 -3.30 -4.77 -1.61
N SER A 49 -4.28 -5.27 -0.83
CA SER A 49 -4.39 -6.68 -0.48
C SER A 49 -4.51 -7.61 -1.71
N TYR A 50 -5.20 -7.14 -2.76
CA TYR A 50 -5.31 -7.88 -4.01
C TYR A 50 -3.95 -7.98 -4.72
N PHE A 51 -3.22 -6.87 -4.84
CA PHE A 51 -1.92 -6.87 -5.51
C PHE A 51 -0.84 -7.60 -4.72
N GLU A 52 -0.84 -7.53 -3.38
CA GLU A 52 0.02 -8.33 -2.53
C GLU A 52 -0.17 -9.82 -2.77
N LEU A 53 -1.42 -10.29 -2.85
CA LEU A 53 -1.71 -11.67 -3.19
C LEU A 53 -1.23 -12.01 -4.61
N ALA A 54 -1.36 -11.10 -5.57
CA ALA A 54 -0.91 -11.30 -6.94
C ALA A 54 0.62 -11.36 -7.04
N VAL A 55 1.34 -10.52 -6.30
CA VAL A 55 2.81 -10.56 -6.16
C VAL A 55 3.25 -11.90 -5.60
N MET A 56 2.62 -12.37 -4.52
CA MET A 56 2.94 -13.66 -3.89
C MET A 56 2.72 -14.87 -4.82
N ARG A 57 1.87 -14.72 -5.83
CA ARG A 57 1.54 -15.78 -6.81
C ARG A 57 2.24 -15.63 -8.15
N ALA A 58 3.10 -14.62 -8.30
CA ALA A 58 3.79 -14.38 -9.56
C ALA A 58 4.69 -15.59 -9.95
N ASP A 59 4.60 -16.00 -11.20
CA ASP A 59 5.36 -17.12 -11.74
C ASP A 59 6.56 -16.67 -12.60
N SER A 60 6.67 -15.36 -12.87
CA SER A 60 7.81 -14.79 -13.62
C SER A 60 8.26 -13.47 -13.01
N PRO A 61 9.56 -13.10 -13.16
CA PRO A 61 10.08 -11.82 -12.72
C PRO A 61 9.35 -10.61 -13.33
N ALA A 62 8.94 -10.70 -14.58
CA ALA A 62 8.21 -9.64 -15.27
C ALA A 62 6.81 -9.45 -14.66
N GLN A 63 6.10 -10.56 -14.39
CA GLN A 63 4.81 -10.52 -13.72
C GLN A 63 4.93 -9.98 -12.30
N TYR A 64 5.94 -10.41 -11.54
CA TYR A 64 6.22 -9.92 -10.19
C TYR A 64 6.39 -8.40 -10.17
N LEU A 65 7.26 -7.86 -11.05
CA LEU A 65 7.50 -6.41 -11.13
C LEU A 65 6.26 -5.62 -11.56
N ALA A 66 5.46 -6.16 -12.48
CA ALA A 66 4.21 -5.52 -12.90
C ALA A 66 3.20 -5.43 -11.74
N GLN A 67 3.03 -6.52 -10.97
CA GLN A 67 2.13 -6.53 -9.82
C GLN A 67 2.65 -5.63 -8.69
N LEU A 68 3.96 -5.62 -8.45
CA LEU A 68 4.59 -4.78 -7.45
C LEU A 68 4.34 -3.29 -7.72
N ARG A 69 4.47 -2.85 -8.99
CA ARG A 69 4.13 -1.46 -9.35
C ARG A 69 2.69 -1.09 -8.99
N TRP A 70 1.74 -1.96 -9.26
CA TRP A 70 0.35 -1.69 -8.91
C TRP A 70 0.12 -1.70 -7.40
N SER A 71 0.86 -2.53 -6.64
CA SER A 71 0.90 -2.52 -5.18
C SER A 71 1.41 -1.18 -4.67
N ASP A 72 2.50 -0.64 -5.24
CA ASP A 72 3.08 0.66 -4.87
C ASP A 72 2.09 1.82 -5.07
N PHE A 73 1.32 1.81 -6.18
CA PHE A 73 0.24 2.78 -6.39
C PHE A 73 -0.84 2.70 -5.30
N ALA A 74 -1.25 1.49 -4.94
CA ALA A 74 -2.24 1.27 -3.90
C ALA A 74 -1.72 1.70 -2.52
N GLU A 75 -0.43 1.47 -2.23
CA GLU A 75 0.23 1.90 -1.00
C GLU A 75 0.28 3.42 -0.88
N VAL A 76 0.66 4.13 -1.94
CA VAL A 76 0.64 5.60 -1.96
C VAL A 76 -0.77 6.14 -1.76
N ALA A 77 -1.78 5.56 -2.42
CA ALA A 77 -3.18 5.95 -2.23
C ALA A 77 -3.63 5.74 -0.78
N LEU A 78 -3.17 4.66 -0.13
CA LEU A 78 -3.42 4.35 1.28
C LEU A 78 -2.78 5.41 2.19
N ILE A 79 -1.50 5.73 2.00
CA ILE A 79 -0.80 6.74 2.81
C ILE A 79 -1.46 8.10 2.67
N VAL A 80 -1.79 8.54 1.45
CA VAL A 80 -2.43 9.83 1.18
C VAL A 80 -3.81 9.89 1.84
N SER A 81 -4.64 8.86 1.64
CA SER A 81 -6.00 8.83 2.19
C SER A 81 -6.02 8.73 3.71
N LEU A 82 -5.12 7.93 4.30
CA LEU A 82 -4.98 7.79 5.75
C LEU A 82 -4.52 9.10 6.39
N THR A 83 -3.51 9.75 5.81
CA THR A 83 -3.01 11.03 6.30
C THR A 83 -4.08 12.11 6.24
N ALA A 84 -4.82 12.19 5.12
CA ALA A 84 -5.93 13.11 4.98
C ALA A 84 -7.07 12.81 5.97
N PHE A 85 -7.38 11.54 6.20
CA PHE A 85 -8.36 11.11 7.20
C PHE A 85 -7.97 11.55 8.61
N VAL A 86 -6.72 11.26 9.03
CA VAL A 86 -6.21 11.64 10.35
C VAL A 86 -6.29 13.15 10.53
N TRP A 87 -5.89 13.93 9.52
CA TRP A 87 -5.95 15.38 9.59
C TRP A 87 -7.38 15.92 9.72
N VAL A 88 -8.32 15.39 8.94
CA VAL A 88 -9.72 15.84 8.97
C VAL A 88 -10.45 15.37 10.22
N PHE A 89 -10.17 14.16 10.70
CA PHE A 89 -10.90 13.56 11.81
C PHE A 89 -10.42 14.09 13.17
N PHE A 90 -9.12 14.14 13.39
CA PHE A 90 -8.56 14.54 14.69
C PHE A 90 -8.35 16.05 14.80
N GLY A 91 -8.27 16.79 13.70
CA GLY A 91 -7.97 18.22 13.70
C GLY A 91 -6.61 18.57 14.32
N THR A 92 -5.85 17.55 14.71
CA THR A 92 -4.55 17.61 15.38
C THR A 92 -3.45 17.18 14.43
N GLY A 93 -2.26 17.69 14.65
CA GLY A 93 -1.09 17.33 13.86
C GLY A 93 -0.39 18.53 13.28
N ARG A 94 0.92 18.40 13.10
CA ARG A 94 1.72 19.43 12.45
C ARG A 94 1.39 19.42 10.96
N LYS A 95 0.75 20.49 10.46
CA LYS A 95 0.30 20.64 9.06
C LYS A 95 1.38 20.27 8.03
N TRP A 96 2.64 20.58 8.32
CA TRP A 96 3.75 20.27 7.44
C TRP A 96 4.01 18.76 7.29
N LEU A 97 3.79 17.95 8.35
CA LEU A 97 3.90 16.49 8.28
C LEU A 97 2.79 15.86 7.44
N ALA A 98 1.58 16.41 7.56
CA ALA A 98 0.43 15.95 6.76
C ALA A 98 0.61 16.20 5.24
N VAL A 99 1.50 17.12 4.87
CA VAL A 99 1.85 17.39 3.47
C VAL A 99 3.12 16.65 3.05
N LEU A 100 4.07 16.53 3.96
CA LEU A 100 5.40 15.98 3.66
C LEU A 100 5.34 14.48 3.39
N ALA A 101 4.58 13.70 4.18
CA ALA A 101 4.48 12.25 3.98
C ALA A 101 3.83 11.88 2.64
N PRO A 102 2.62 12.39 2.28
CA PRO A 102 2.07 12.18 0.96
C PRO A 102 2.96 12.72 -0.17
N GLY A 103 3.59 13.88 0.04
CA GLY A 103 4.49 14.49 -0.94
C GLY A 103 5.68 13.61 -1.25
N LEU A 104 6.37 13.08 -0.23
CA LEU A 104 7.47 12.13 -0.40
C LEU A 104 7.01 10.83 -1.07
N SER A 105 5.84 10.30 -0.69
CA SER A 105 5.29 9.11 -1.32
C SER A 105 4.98 9.33 -2.81
N CYS A 106 4.43 10.50 -3.17
CA CYS A 106 4.18 10.84 -4.57
C CYS A 106 5.49 11.04 -5.37
N VAL A 107 6.51 11.67 -4.76
CA VAL A 107 7.84 11.83 -5.38
C VAL A 107 8.47 10.46 -5.60
N ALA A 108 8.41 9.60 -4.61
CA ALA A 108 8.92 8.25 -4.69
C ALA A 108 8.25 7.44 -5.81
N LEU A 109 6.92 7.46 -5.88
CA LEU A 109 6.17 6.83 -6.97
C LEU A 109 6.51 7.41 -8.34
N SER A 110 6.68 8.75 -8.42
CA SER A 110 7.08 9.40 -9.66
C SER A 110 8.48 8.98 -10.12
N ALA A 111 9.40 8.77 -9.19
CA ALA A 111 10.74 8.25 -9.47
C ALA A 111 10.70 6.81 -9.98
N ASP A 112 9.78 5.96 -9.47
CA ASP A 112 9.62 4.57 -9.95
C ASP A 112 9.06 4.49 -11.38
N LEU A 113 8.31 5.51 -11.81
CA LEU A 113 7.77 5.60 -13.17
C LEU A 113 8.81 6.03 -14.20
N LEU A 114 9.89 6.69 -13.77
CA LEU A 114 10.94 7.22 -14.66
C LEU A 114 12.11 6.22 -14.75
N PRO A 115 12.43 5.69 -15.94
CA PRO A 115 13.65 4.90 -16.10
C PRO A 115 14.90 5.78 -15.92
N PRO A 116 15.99 5.33 -15.25
CA PRO A 116 16.28 3.96 -14.83
C PRO A 116 15.91 3.67 -13.37
N ALA A 117 15.22 4.57 -12.64
CA ALA A 117 14.99 4.42 -11.24
C ALA A 117 14.01 3.25 -10.96
N LYS A 118 14.50 2.23 -10.28
CA LYS A 118 13.69 1.16 -9.72
C LYS A 118 13.69 1.32 -8.21
N MET A 119 12.55 1.68 -7.64
CA MET A 119 12.44 1.96 -6.22
C MET A 119 12.73 0.75 -5.34
N THR A 120 12.19 -0.39 -5.70
CA THR A 120 12.26 -1.59 -4.85
C THR A 120 13.54 -2.38 -5.09
N TYR A 121 13.95 -2.57 -6.35
CA TYR A 121 15.16 -3.32 -6.72
C TYR A 121 15.94 -2.57 -7.81
N LEU A 122 17.25 -2.40 -7.60
CA LEU A 122 18.18 -1.92 -8.66
C LEU A 122 18.32 -2.95 -9.78
N GLN A 123 18.48 -4.20 -9.38
CA GLN A 123 18.54 -5.35 -10.29
C GLN A 123 17.79 -6.52 -9.67
N MET A 124 16.84 -7.07 -10.42
CA MET A 124 16.16 -8.29 -10.06
C MET A 124 16.86 -9.44 -10.79
N THR A 125 17.46 -10.35 -10.03
CA THR A 125 18.19 -11.51 -10.57
C THR A 125 17.28 -12.70 -10.79
N GLY A 126 16.18 -12.80 -10.05
CA GLY A 126 15.23 -13.89 -10.15
C GLY A 126 14.09 -13.81 -9.16
N ILE A 127 13.29 -14.87 -9.14
CA ILE A 127 12.27 -15.11 -8.13
C ILE A 127 12.49 -16.48 -7.52
N ARG A 128 12.27 -16.58 -6.20
CA ARG A 128 12.33 -17.84 -5.46
C ARG A 128 11.01 -18.11 -4.76
N LYS A 129 10.53 -19.35 -4.88
CA LYS A 129 9.35 -19.80 -4.14
C LYS A 129 9.79 -20.32 -2.77
N ILE A 130 9.31 -19.71 -1.71
CA ILE A 130 9.59 -20.12 -0.33
C ILE A 130 8.35 -20.81 0.24
N GLN A 131 8.56 -21.94 0.91
CA GLN A 131 7.52 -22.62 1.67
C GLN A 131 7.48 -22.06 3.09
N THR A 132 6.30 -21.71 3.56
CA THR A 132 6.07 -21.28 4.93
C THR A 132 5.35 -22.37 5.74
N PHE A 133 5.21 -22.12 7.02
CA PHE A 133 4.48 -23.00 7.93
C PHE A 133 3.08 -23.32 7.36
N GLY A 134 2.71 -24.61 7.29
CA GLY A 134 1.45 -25.06 6.70
C GLY A 134 1.48 -25.33 5.20
N GLY A 135 2.68 -25.41 4.57
CA GLY A 135 2.84 -25.80 3.16
C GLY A 135 2.42 -24.72 2.15
N ALA A 136 2.20 -23.51 2.61
CA ALA A 136 1.94 -22.38 1.70
C ALA A 136 3.22 -21.97 1.00
N THR A 137 3.17 -21.84 -0.33
CA THR A 137 4.26 -21.33 -1.14
C THR A 137 3.97 -19.88 -1.54
N TYR A 138 4.93 -19.00 -1.36
CA TYR A 138 4.86 -17.62 -1.86
C TYR A 138 6.14 -17.24 -2.58
N THR A 139 6.01 -16.32 -3.51
CA THR A 139 7.11 -15.85 -4.35
C THR A 139 7.82 -14.68 -3.68
N VAL A 140 9.15 -14.75 -3.65
CA VAL A 140 10.03 -13.68 -3.16
C VAL A 140 10.99 -13.31 -4.27
N ALA A 141 11.21 -12.02 -4.44
CA ALA A 141 12.22 -11.55 -5.38
C ALA A 141 13.64 -11.78 -4.84
N GLU A 142 14.52 -12.16 -5.73
CA GLU A 142 15.97 -12.16 -5.51
C GLU A 142 16.58 -11.02 -6.34
N GLY A 143 17.31 -10.12 -5.66
CA GLY A 143 17.91 -8.98 -6.34
C GLY A 143 18.65 -8.06 -5.38
N VAL A 144 19.26 -7.03 -5.94
CA VAL A 144 19.92 -5.97 -5.18
C VAL A 144 18.84 -4.94 -4.80
N PRO A 145 18.54 -4.76 -3.51
CA PRO A 145 17.56 -3.76 -3.08
C PRO A 145 18.01 -2.36 -3.44
N SER A 146 17.06 -1.50 -3.79
CA SER A 146 17.32 -0.09 -4.05
C SER A 146 17.52 0.67 -2.74
N PRO A 147 18.50 1.59 -2.63
CA PRO A 147 18.64 2.45 -1.46
C PRO A 147 17.43 3.37 -1.24
N TRP A 148 16.68 3.68 -2.30
CA TRP A 148 15.44 4.47 -2.21
C TRP A 148 14.36 3.80 -1.38
N ASN A 149 14.31 2.46 -1.39
CA ASN A 149 13.39 1.69 -0.58
C ASN A 149 13.59 1.95 0.93
N ALA A 150 14.84 1.97 1.38
CA ALA A 150 15.17 2.28 2.78
C ALA A 150 14.73 3.69 3.18
N LEU A 151 14.93 4.69 2.31
CA LEU A 151 14.50 6.07 2.55
C LEU A 151 12.97 6.19 2.69
N PHE A 152 12.23 5.47 1.86
CA PHE A 152 10.77 5.46 1.92
C PHE A 152 10.25 4.89 3.25
N TYR A 153 10.78 3.76 3.70
CA TYR A 153 10.39 3.16 4.99
C TYR A 153 10.81 4.04 6.18
N TRP A 154 11.99 4.68 6.13
CA TRP A 154 12.42 5.60 7.17
C TRP A 154 11.53 6.85 7.23
N ALA A 155 11.14 7.43 6.12
CA ALA A 155 10.23 8.57 6.08
C ALA A 155 8.86 8.24 6.68
N THR A 156 8.31 7.07 6.33
CA THR A 156 7.05 6.57 6.87
C THR A 156 7.14 6.28 8.36
N PHE A 157 8.22 5.64 8.80
CA PHE A 157 8.47 5.35 10.22
C PHE A 157 8.61 6.62 11.07
N CYS A 158 9.37 7.62 10.61
CA CYS A 158 9.50 8.91 11.29
C CYS A 158 8.15 9.63 11.41
N TYR A 159 7.30 9.55 10.38
CA TYR A 159 5.95 10.08 10.44
C TYR A 159 5.12 9.43 11.56
N TRP A 160 5.12 8.09 11.66
CA TRP A 160 4.37 7.36 12.69
C TRP A 160 4.89 7.61 14.11
N CYS A 161 6.19 7.80 14.29
CA CYS A 161 6.78 8.09 15.61
C CYS A 161 6.55 9.53 16.07
N SER A 162 6.18 10.45 15.18
CA SER A 162 5.99 11.87 15.48
C SER A 162 4.53 12.32 15.56
N SER A 163 3.61 11.39 15.32
CA SER A 163 2.15 11.59 15.43
C SER A 163 1.65 11.25 16.82
#